data_b238f765893aeb75c50a811e27085c6b
#
_entry.id   b238f765893aeb75c50a811e27085c6b
#
_cell.length_a   1.000
_cell.length_b   1.000
_cell.length_c   1.000
_cell.angle_alpha   90.00
_cell.angle_beta   90.00
_cell.angle_gamma   90.00
#
_symmetry.space_group_name_H-M   'P 1'
#
loop_
_entity.id
_entity.type
_entity.pdbx_description
1 polymer ?
#
loop_
_entity_poly.entity_id
_entity_poly.type
_entity_poly.pdbx_seq_one_letter_code
_entity_poly.pdbx_strand_id
1 'polypeptide(L)'
;MKKTILLGLLLVFALTGCNGNQGGLSAKDILTPDEAKAKAEKFINENLIPPDSAQKATVANVVEEDDIYKLDVEVAGQSVASYMTKDGKKFFPQGSDMDESPDESAENSGGQETQTQTQNQQPVATVSNKSETPTVELFVMSHCPYGTQMEKAILPVVKTLGEKIDFQLKFVDYAMHDKKEIDEQLREYCIQKEQPEKLISYLDCFLESSNSEECQSEVGINSSALGTCVSQADEKFGITEDYNDKSTWRGSFPSFAIYAEENQEYGISGSPALVVNGQKIQAQRNPASILDTVCSGFSEKPEECDADLSTSSPSPGFGSSNSGGGSAGSCG
;
A
#
# COMPACT_ATOMS: atom_id res chain seq x y z
N MET A 1 88.92 -13.41 -38.82
CA MET A 1 87.81 -14.32 -38.70
C MET A 1 87.20 -14.10 -37.32
N LYS A 2 86.23 -13.27 -37.18
CA LYS A 2 85.49 -13.03 -35.93
C LYS A 2 84.01 -13.21 -36.23
N LYS A 3 83.39 -14.24 -35.67
CA LYS A 3 81.94 -14.50 -35.77
C LYS A 3 81.24 -13.69 -34.70
N THR A 4 80.36 -12.80 -35.12
CA THR A 4 79.49 -12.01 -34.28
C THR A 4 78.18 -12.76 -34.11
N ILE A 5 77.80 -13.14 -32.87
CA ILE A 5 76.56 -13.77 -32.50
C ILE A 5 75.57 -12.67 -32.13
N LEU A 6 74.46 -12.55 -32.87
CA LEU A 6 73.38 -11.60 -32.64
C LEU A 6 72.39 -12.27 -31.68
N LEU A 7 72.28 -11.72 -30.46
CA LEU A 7 71.36 -12.22 -29.43
C LEU A 7 70.01 -11.46 -29.57
N GLY A 8 69.00 -12.14 -30.07
CA GLY A 8 67.68 -11.58 -30.20
C GLY A 8 66.96 -11.55 -28.86
N LEU A 9 66.61 -10.37 -28.39
CA LEU A 9 65.80 -10.12 -27.18
C LEU A 9 64.35 -10.24 -27.53
N LEU A 10 63.69 -11.32 -27.09
CA LEU A 10 62.23 -11.49 -27.19
C LEU A 10 61.56 -10.70 -26.05
N LEU A 11 60.89 -9.60 -26.39
CA LEU A 11 60.07 -8.84 -25.45
C LEU A 11 58.70 -9.53 -25.36
N VAL A 12 58.41 -10.17 -24.21
CA VAL A 12 57.08 -10.70 -23.88
C VAL A 12 56.27 -9.57 -23.27
N PHE A 13 55.31 -9.04 -24.01
CA PHE A 13 54.29 -8.15 -23.48
C PHE A 13 53.28 -8.96 -22.64
N ALA A 14 53.38 -8.85 -21.34
CA ALA A 14 52.31 -9.30 -20.46
C ALA A 14 51.16 -8.31 -20.52
N LEU A 15 50.08 -8.70 -21.18
CA LEU A 15 48.79 -8.01 -21.11
C LEU A 15 48.16 -8.32 -19.74
N THR A 16 48.35 -7.40 -18.81
CA THR A 16 47.53 -7.39 -17.59
C THR A 16 46.13 -6.94 -17.96
N GLY A 17 45.20 -7.89 -18.21
CA GLY A 17 43.79 -7.63 -18.34
C GLY A 17 43.27 -7.12 -17.00
N CYS A 18 42.69 -5.92 -16.99
CA CYS A 18 41.88 -5.42 -15.91
C CYS A 18 40.63 -6.35 -15.78
N ASN A 19 40.63 -7.20 -14.75
CA ASN A 19 39.48 -8.01 -14.37
C ASN A 19 38.47 -7.06 -13.72
N GLY A 20 37.61 -6.48 -14.54
CA GLY A 20 36.40 -5.80 -14.05
C GLY A 20 35.53 -6.85 -13.36
N ASN A 21 35.39 -6.75 -12.04
CA ASN A 21 34.53 -7.56 -11.24
C ASN A 21 33.08 -7.21 -11.60
N GLN A 22 32.57 -7.79 -12.70
CA GLN A 22 31.12 -7.86 -12.95
C GLN A 22 30.60 -8.93 -12.02
N GLY A 23 29.85 -8.52 -11.00
CA GLY A 23 29.17 -9.41 -10.06
C GLY A 23 28.04 -10.21 -10.73
N GLY A 24 28.38 -11.04 -11.69
CA GLY A 24 27.48 -12.06 -12.22
C GLY A 24 27.34 -13.20 -11.21
N LEU A 25 26.11 -13.65 -10.98
CA LEU A 25 25.84 -14.84 -10.16
C LEU A 25 26.64 -16.04 -10.72
N SER A 26 27.26 -16.83 -9.84
CA SER A 26 27.88 -18.08 -10.23
C SER A 26 26.80 -19.05 -10.67
N ALA A 27 27.02 -19.82 -11.72
CA ALA A 27 26.06 -20.85 -12.19
C ALA A 27 25.69 -21.90 -11.12
N LYS A 28 26.43 -21.96 -10.01
CA LYS A 28 26.13 -22.79 -8.83
C LYS A 28 25.12 -22.16 -7.88
N ASP A 29 24.85 -20.86 -8.00
CA ASP A 29 23.95 -20.12 -7.10
C ASP A 29 22.57 -19.88 -7.73
N ILE A 30 22.35 -20.33 -8.96
CA ILE A 30 21.09 -20.18 -9.69
C ILE A 30 20.22 -21.42 -9.42
N LEU A 31 19.00 -21.21 -8.92
CA LEU A 31 17.99 -22.26 -8.74
C LEU A 31 17.47 -22.74 -10.09
N THR A 32 17.12 -24.01 -10.18
CA THR A 32 16.26 -24.46 -11.29
C THR A 32 14.82 -23.97 -11.12
N PRO A 33 13.99 -23.92 -12.19
CA PRO A 33 12.57 -23.57 -12.04
C PRO A 33 11.82 -24.39 -11.00
N ASP A 34 12.09 -25.68 -10.90
CA ASP A 34 11.46 -26.57 -9.89
C ASP A 34 11.93 -26.23 -8.46
N GLU A 35 13.20 -25.91 -8.28
CA GLU A 35 13.73 -25.47 -6.99
C GLU A 35 13.17 -24.08 -6.61
N ALA A 36 13.01 -23.19 -7.59
CA ALA A 36 12.41 -21.87 -7.41
C ALA A 36 10.95 -22.00 -6.98
N LYS A 37 10.17 -22.87 -7.65
CA LYS A 37 8.80 -23.20 -7.30
C LYS A 37 8.68 -23.68 -5.86
N ALA A 38 9.43 -24.72 -5.51
CA ALA A 38 9.37 -25.32 -4.18
C ALA A 38 9.76 -24.32 -3.07
N LYS A 39 10.77 -23.48 -3.34
CA LYS A 39 11.23 -22.46 -2.39
C LYS A 39 10.21 -21.35 -2.21
N ALA A 40 9.59 -20.88 -3.28
CA ALA A 40 8.53 -19.86 -3.24
C ALA A 40 7.30 -20.38 -2.49
N GLU A 41 6.78 -21.57 -2.83
CA GLU A 41 5.66 -22.19 -2.11
C GLU A 41 5.91 -22.32 -0.61
N LYS A 42 7.10 -22.79 -0.24
CA LYS A 42 7.49 -22.90 1.15
C LYS A 42 7.51 -21.54 1.84
N PHE A 43 8.19 -20.56 1.24
CA PHE A 43 8.30 -19.21 1.81
C PHE A 43 6.93 -18.55 2.01
N ILE A 44 6.06 -18.62 0.99
CA ILE A 44 4.72 -18.02 1.03
C ILE A 44 3.89 -18.68 2.14
N ASN A 45 3.85 -20.01 2.19
CA ASN A 45 3.05 -20.75 3.17
C ASN A 45 3.55 -20.64 4.61
N GLU A 46 4.85 -20.41 4.81
CA GLU A 46 5.44 -20.27 6.16
C GLU A 46 5.46 -18.83 6.67
N ASN A 47 5.47 -17.82 5.76
CA ASN A 47 5.73 -16.43 6.15
C ASN A 47 4.65 -15.43 5.74
N LEU A 48 3.85 -15.74 4.70
CA LEU A 48 2.85 -14.80 4.16
C LEU A 48 1.41 -15.27 4.38
N ILE A 49 1.19 -16.54 4.64
CA ILE A 49 -0.13 -17.09 4.96
C ILE A 49 -0.20 -17.33 6.47
N PRO A 50 -1.27 -16.83 7.15
CA PRO A 50 -1.45 -17.07 8.57
C PRO A 50 -1.45 -18.57 8.89
N PRO A 51 -0.78 -18.99 9.97
CA PRO A 51 -0.62 -20.41 10.31
C PRO A 51 -1.95 -21.14 10.57
N ASP A 52 -2.99 -20.41 10.96
CA ASP A 52 -4.34 -20.94 11.22
C ASP A 52 -5.24 -20.89 9.97
N SER A 53 -4.72 -20.43 8.83
CA SER A 53 -5.47 -20.42 7.57
C SER A 53 -5.60 -21.84 7.01
N ALA A 54 -6.83 -22.22 6.64
CA ALA A 54 -7.09 -23.43 5.86
C ALA A 54 -6.60 -23.33 4.39
N GLN A 55 -6.20 -22.15 3.96
CA GLN A 55 -5.73 -21.85 2.61
C GLN A 55 -4.22 -22.04 2.51
N LYS A 56 -3.78 -22.60 1.39
CA LYS A 56 -2.36 -22.71 1.05
C LYS A 56 -2.12 -22.12 -0.33
N ALA A 57 -0.96 -21.49 -0.48
CA ALA A 57 -0.48 -21.08 -1.78
C ALA A 57 0.15 -22.25 -2.53
N THR A 58 -0.10 -22.30 -3.83
CA THR A 58 0.60 -23.16 -4.77
C THR A 58 1.14 -22.31 -5.91
N VAL A 59 2.30 -22.70 -6.46
CA VAL A 59 2.84 -22.06 -7.66
C VAL A 59 2.45 -22.90 -8.86
N ALA A 60 1.55 -22.39 -9.69
CA ALA A 60 1.04 -23.10 -10.86
C ALA A 60 2.10 -23.17 -11.97
N ASN A 61 2.84 -22.09 -12.20
CA ASN A 61 3.82 -21.98 -13.27
C ASN A 61 5.05 -21.18 -12.83
N VAL A 62 6.21 -21.45 -13.45
CA VAL A 62 7.46 -20.70 -13.28
C VAL A 62 8.03 -20.42 -14.66
N VAL A 63 8.17 -19.17 -15.02
CA VAL A 63 8.79 -18.71 -16.25
C VAL A 63 10.11 -18.03 -15.92
N GLU A 64 11.14 -18.36 -16.67
CA GLU A 64 12.44 -17.71 -16.56
C GLU A 64 12.45 -16.45 -17.43
N GLU A 65 12.60 -15.30 -16.79
CA GLU A 65 12.71 -14.00 -17.46
C GLU A 65 14.05 -13.35 -17.04
N ASP A 66 14.94 -13.15 -17.98
CA ASP A 66 16.28 -12.57 -17.80
C ASP A 66 16.96 -13.00 -16.48
N ASP A 67 17.03 -12.12 -15.47
CA ASP A 67 17.69 -12.35 -14.19
C ASP A 67 16.72 -12.75 -13.05
N ILE A 68 15.44 -12.96 -13.35
CA ILE A 68 14.40 -13.31 -12.39
C ILE A 68 13.57 -14.51 -12.83
N TYR A 69 12.80 -15.07 -11.92
CA TYR A 69 11.70 -15.99 -12.16
C TYR A 69 10.38 -15.25 -12.00
N LYS A 70 9.48 -15.36 -12.96
CA LYS A 70 8.07 -15.02 -12.85
C LYS A 70 7.29 -16.26 -12.40
N LEU A 71 6.47 -16.10 -11.39
CA LEU A 71 5.77 -17.17 -10.70
C LEU A 71 4.26 -16.88 -10.72
N ASP A 72 3.47 -17.81 -11.22
CA ASP A 72 2.02 -17.74 -11.12
C ASP A 72 1.60 -18.38 -9.79
N VAL A 73 1.35 -17.57 -8.79
CA VAL A 73 1.00 -18.01 -7.43
C VAL A 73 -0.51 -18.07 -7.28
N GLU A 74 -1.06 -19.22 -6.96
CA GLU A 74 -2.48 -19.43 -6.70
C GLU A 74 -2.74 -19.47 -5.19
N VAL A 75 -3.61 -18.58 -4.71
CA VAL A 75 -4.10 -18.54 -3.32
C VAL A 75 -5.61 -18.34 -3.34
N ALA A 76 -6.35 -19.19 -2.66
CA ALA A 76 -7.81 -19.09 -2.56
C ALA A 76 -8.55 -19.05 -3.93
N GLY A 77 -7.99 -19.68 -4.95
CA GLY A 77 -8.56 -19.69 -6.30
C GLY A 77 -8.28 -18.41 -7.12
N GLN A 78 -7.44 -17.53 -6.61
CA GLN A 78 -6.93 -16.36 -7.33
C GLN A 78 -5.48 -16.59 -7.75
N SER A 79 -5.14 -16.25 -8.99
CA SER A 79 -3.76 -16.29 -9.48
C SER A 79 -3.14 -14.90 -9.42
N VAL A 80 -1.93 -14.82 -8.86
CA VAL A 80 -1.16 -13.58 -8.73
C VAL A 80 0.22 -13.79 -9.34
N ALA A 81 0.61 -12.91 -10.26
CA ALA A 81 1.96 -12.89 -10.80
C ALA A 81 2.95 -12.35 -9.73
N SER A 82 3.88 -13.20 -9.33
CA SER A 82 4.93 -12.89 -8.36
C SER A 82 6.30 -13.10 -9.01
N TYR A 83 7.34 -12.55 -8.40
CA TYR A 83 8.70 -12.62 -8.96
C TYR A 83 9.70 -13.06 -7.91
N MET A 84 10.79 -13.69 -8.35
CA MET A 84 11.88 -14.10 -7.48
C MET A 84 13.23 -13.97 -8.20
N THR A 85 14.28 -13.53 -7.49
CA THR A 85 15.64 -13.54 -8.05
C THR A 85 16.10 -14.98 -8.30
N LYS A 86 16.88 -15.22 -9.35
CA LYS A 86 17.35 -16.56 -9.73
C LYS A 86 18.14 -17.28 -8.63
N ASP A 87 18.78 -16.55 -7.72
CA ASP A 87 19.43 -17.11 -6.53
C ASP A 87 18.45 -17.43 -5.37
N GLY A 88 17.16 -17.07 -5.56
CA GLY A 88 16.10 -17.33 -4.59
C GLY A 88 16.23 -16.55 -3.29
N LYS A 89 17.00 -15.45 -3.26
CA LYS A 89 17.18 -14.65 -2.03
C LYS A 89 16.13 -13.59 -1.82
N LYS A 90 15.46 -13.14 -2.91
CA LYS A 90 14.42 -12.13 -2.84
C LYS A 90 13.16 -12.63 -3.53
N PHE A 91 12.02 -12.40 -2.90
CA PHE A 91 10.70 -12.66 -3.41
C PHE A 91 9.91 -11.35 -3.45
N PHE A 92 9.20 -11.11 -4.55
CA PHE A 92 8.39 -9.93 -4.79
C PHE A 92 6.95 -10.42 -5.03
N PRO A 93 6.02 -10.17 -4.10
CA PRO A 93 4.63 -10.63 -4.23
C PRO A 93 3.91 -10.10 -5.46
N GLN A 94 4.31 -8.92 -5.95
CA GLN A 94 3.78 -8.30 -7.15
C GLN A 94 4.92 -7.58 -7.89
N GLY A 95 4.82 -7.52 -9.21
CA GLY A 95 5.69 -6.75 -10.07
C GLY A 95 4.92 -6.25 -11.28
N SER A 96 5.37 -5.15 -11.88
CA SER A 96 4.84 -4.62 -13.14
C SER A 96 5.97 -4.54 -14.14
N ASP A 97 5.71 -4.92 -15.37
CA ASP A 97 6.60 -4.64 -16.49
C ASP A 97 6.52 -3.14 -16.80
N MET A 98 7.67 -2.48 -16.81
CA MET A 98 7.72 -1.03 -17.05
C MET A 98 7.74 -0.69 -18.54
N ASP A 99 8.04 -1.65 -19.39
CA ASP A 99 8.08 -1.49 -20.85
C ASP A 99 6.79 -1.96 -21.52
N GLU A 100 5.93 -2.72 -20.81
CA GLU A 100 4.59 -3.07 -21.28
C GLU A 100 3.61 -1.93 -20.98
N SER A 101 3.00 -1.39 -22.02
CA SER A 101 1.81 -0.57 -21.86
C SER A 101 0.70 -1.39 -21.19
N PRO A 102 -0.16 -0.82 -20.33
CA PRO A 102 -1.19 -1.57 -19.61
C PRO A 102 -2.17 -2.38 -20.47
N ASP A 103 -2.05 -2.30 -21.79
CA ASP A 103 -2.97 -2.92 -22.78
C ASP A 103 -2.57 -4.34 -23.24
N GLU A 104 -1.37 -4.85 -22.94
CA GLU A 104 -0.94 -6.13 -23.54
C GLU A 104 -0.96 -7.36 -22.61
N SER A 105 -1.22 -7.23 -21.31
CA SER A 105 -1.16 -8.37 -20.37
C SER A 105 -2.47 -9.15 -20.19
N ALA A 106 -3.51 -8.91 -21.02
CA ALA A 106 -4.82 -9.57 -20.92
C ALA A 106 -5.14 -10.60 -22.01
N GLU A 107 -4.22 -10.96 -22.90
CA GLU A 107 -4.49 -11.96 -23.95
C GLU A 107 -3.69 -13.25 -23.75
N ASN A 108 -4.15 -14.16 -22.90
CA ASN A 108 -4.12 -15.58 -23.20
C ASN A 108 -5.04 -16.43 -22.30
N SER A 109 -6.31 -16.44 -22.58
CA SER A 109 -7.21 -17.58 -22.32
C SER A 109 -8.40 -17.45 -23.26
N GLY A 110 -8.45 -18.35 -24.25
CA GLY A 110 -9.30 -18.29 -25.40
C GLY A 110 -10.81 -18.38 -25.12
N GLY A 111 -11.56 -17.65 -25.93
CA GLY A 111 -13.02 -17.68 -26.00
C GLY A 111 -13.53 -16.50 -26.80
N GLN A 112 -13.70 -16.72 -28.11
CA GLN A 112 -14.12 -15.76 -29.12
C GLN A 112 -15.56 -15.28 -28.87
N GLU A 113 -15.75 -13.95 -28.66
CA GLU A 113 -16.93 -13.25 -29.19
C GLU A 113 -16.65 -11.74 -29.28
N THR A 114 -16.92 -11.20 -30.45
CA THR A 114 -16.74 -9.83 -30.90
C THR A 114 -17.64 -8.88 -30.12
N GLN A 115 -17.09 -7.92 -29.35
CA GLN A 115 -17.80 -6.68 -29.03
C GLN A 115 -16.85 -5.51 -28.83
N THR A 116 -17.08 -4.50 -29.60
CA THR A 116 -16.91 -3.05 -29.48
C THR A 116 -16.06 -2.52 -28.32
N GLN A 117 -15.04 -1.71 -28.67
CA GLN A 117 -14.16 -0.92 -27.79
C GLN A 117 -14.95 -0.20 -26.70
N THR A 118 -14.74 -0.61 -25.46
CA THR A 118 -15.07 0.17 -24.27
C THR A 118 -13.82 0.18 -23.38
N GLN A 119 -13.42 1.35 -22.96
CA GLN A 119 -12.28 1.63 -22.09
C GLN A 119 -12.13 0.58 -20.99
N ASN A 120 -10.93 0.06 -20.84
CA ASN A 120 -10.56 -0.97 -19.85
C ASN A 120 -10.68 -0.41 -18.42
N GLN A 121 -11.91 -0.43 -17.88
CA GLN A 121 -12.15 -0.18 -16.45
C GLN A 121 -11.96 -1.53 -15.75
N GLN A 122 -10.92 -1.63 -14.92
CA GLN A 122 -10.87 -2.72 -13.95
C GLN A 122 -12.20 -2.76 -13.18
N PRO A 123 -12.74 -3.96 -12.88
CA PRO A 123 -14.04 -4.05 -12.22
C PRO A 123 -14.03 -3.23 -10.93
N VAL A 124 -14.97 -2.28 -10.83
CA VAL A 124 -15.19 -1.51 -9.62
C VAL A 124 -15.54 -2.48 -8.51
N ALA A 125 -14.85 -2.38 -7.39
CA ALA A 125 -15.15 -3.20 -6.23
C ALA A 125 -16.57 -2.91 -5.75
N THR A 126 -17.44 -3.91 -5.73
CA THR A 126 -18.86 -3.74 -5.43
C THR A 126 -19.16 -4.09 -3.97
N VAL A 127 -19.84 -3.20 -3.26
CA VAL A 127 -20.36 -3.42 -1.91
C VAL A 127 -21.63 -4.27 -1.98
N SER A 128 -21.64 -5.40 -1.29
CA SER A 128 -22.81 -6.31 -1.27
C SER A 128 -23.90 -5.81 -0.34
N ASN A 129 -23.51 -5.29 0.83
CA ASN A 129 -24.43 -4.74 1.82
C ASN A 129 -24.89 -3.34 1.40
N LYS A 130 -26.22 -3.13 1.33
CA LYS A 130 -26.79 -1.85 0.91
C LYS A 130 -27.36 -1.10 2.09
N SER A 131 -27.26 0.25 2.05
CA SER A 131 -27.80 1.16 3.06
C SER A 131 -28.41 2.40 2.39
N GLU A 132 -29.35 3.06 3.04
CA GLU A 132 -29.82 4.40 2.64
C GLU A 132 -28.72 5.46 2.90
N THR A 133 -27.98 5.27 3.99
CA THR A 133 -26.80 6.10 4.33
C THR A 133 -25.64 5.14 4.59
N PRO A 134 -24.79 4.84 3.58
CA PRO A 134 -23.66 3.96 3.75
C PRO A 134 -22.67 4.49 4.79
N THR A 135 -22.19 3.59 5.65
CA THR A 135 -21.02 3.85 6.48
C THR A 135 -19.76 3.70 5.63
N VAL A 136 -18.84 4.65 5.73
CA VAL A 136 -17.57 4.67 5.00
C VAL A 136 -16.45 4.87 6.01
N GLU A 137 -15.72 3.81 6.31
CA GLU A 137 -14.69 3.80 7.33
C GLU A 137 -13.32 3.64 6.67
N LEU A 138 -12.48 4.65 6.78
CA LEU A 138 -11.13 4.63 6.25
C LEU A 138 -10.13 4.42 7.38
N PHE A 139 -9.44 3.26 7.37
CA PHE A 139 -8.39 2.94 8.33
C PHE A 139 -7.03 3.34 7.75
N VAL A 140 -6.32 4.21 8.44
CA VAL A 140 -5.01 4.72 8.03
C VAL A 140 -4.01 4.72 9.17
N MET A 141 -2.75 4.96 8.81
CA MET A 141 -1.72 5.52 9.66
C MET A 141 -1.42 6.92 9.11
N SER A 142 -1.54 7.96 9.91
CA SER A 142 -1.53 9.38 9.46
C SER A 142 -0.26 9.82 8.73
N HIS A 143 0.84 9.09 8.90
CA HIS A 143 2.11 9.36 8.22
C HIS A 143 2.49 8.28 7.18
N CYS A 144 1.62 7.28 6.97
CA CYS A 144 1.85 6.28 5.92
C CYS A 144 1.68 6.92 4.54
N PRO A 145 2.68 6.84 3.63
CA PRO A 145 2.57 7.41 2.29
C PRO A 145 1.35 6.94 1.50
N TYR A 146 0.99 5.67 1.61
CA TYR A 146 -0.21 5.14 0.95
C TYR A 146 -1.50 5.43 1.71
N GLY A 147 -1.43 5.61 3.04
CA GLY A 147 -2.54 6.13 3.85
C GLY A 147 -2.92 7.52 3.40
N THR A 148 -1.95 8.45 3.39
CA THR A 148 -2.16 9.84 2.93
C THR A 148 -2.60 9.91 1.46
N GLN A 149 -2.13 9.00 0.60
CA GLN A 149 -2.63 8.89 -0.78
C GLN A 149 -4.12 8.55 -0.81
N MET A 150 -4.57 7.61 0.01
CA MET A 150 -5.97 7.21 0.07
C MET A 150 -6.84 8.30 0.69
N GLU A 151 -6.36 9.00 1.71
CA GLU A 151 -7.04 10.16 2.28
C GLU A 151 -7.25 11.25 1.24
N LYS A 152 -6.20 11.63 0.49
CA LYS A 152 -6.32 12.60 -0.62
C LYS A 152 -7.31 12.15 -1.70
N ALA A 153 -7.42 10.85 -1.93
CA ALA A 153 -8.34 10.32 -2.93
C ALA A 153 -9.81 10.28 -2.43
N ILE A 154 -10.03 10.01 -1.14
CA ILE A 154 -11.39 9.91 -0.58
C ILE A 154 -12.00 11.27 -0.22
N LEU A 155 -11.19 12.27 0.14
CA LEU A 155 -11.71 13.59 0.55
C LEU A 155 -12.62 14.25 -0.50
N PRO A 156 -12.32 14.23 -1.82
CA PRO A 156 -13.27 14.70 -2.85
C PRO A 156 -14.60 13.95 -2.83
N VAL A 157 -14.58 12.64 -2.56
CA VAL A 157 -15.79 11.81 -2.48
C VAL A 157 -16.64 12.20 -1.27
N VAL A 158 -15.99 12.34 -0.10
CA VAL A 158 -16.66 12.78 1.14
C VAL A 158 -17.30 14.16 0.97
N LYS A 159 -16.60 15.09 0.32
CA LYS A 159 -17.13 16.43 0.00
C LYS A 159 -18.31 16.37 -0.96
N THR A 160 -18.28 15.48 -1.95
CA THR A 160 -19.33 15.31 -2.95
C THR A 160 -20.58 14.70 -2.35
N LEU A 161 -20.44 13.63 -1.55
CA LEU A 161 -21.57 12.91 -0.98
C LEU A 161 -22.10 13.57 0.30
N GLY A 162 -21.28 14.33 1.02
CA GLY A 162 -21.68 15.07 2.21
C GLY A 162 -22.41 14.20 3.23
N GLU A 163 -23.57 14.66 3.66
CA GLU A 163 -24.43 13.98 4.66
C GLU A 163 -25.14 12.70 4.13
N LYS A 164 -24.95 12.36 2.85
CA LYS A 164 -25.49 11.11 2.28
C LYS A 164 -24.75 9.87 2.79
N ILE A 165 -23.56 10.03 3.34
CA ILE A 165 -22.73 8.96 3.92
C ILE A 165 -22.35 9.28 5.35
N ASP A 166 -22.10 8.24 6.16
CA ASP A 166 -21.45 8.36 7.47
C ASP A 166 -19.97 8.04 7.29
N PHE A 167 -19.17 9.09 7.07
CA PHE A 167 -17.72 8.96 6.92
C PHE A 167 -17.02 9.00 8.26
N GLN A 168 -16.14 8.03 8.50
CA GLN A 168 -15.32 7.93 9.69
C GLN A 168 -13.85 7.66 9.32
N LEU A 169 -12.98 8.54 9.77
CA LEU A 169 -11.54 8.28 9.76
C LEU A 169 -11.20 7.42 10.98
N LYS A 170 -10.57 6.28 10.74
CA LYS A 170 -10.12 5.34 11.76
C LYS A 170 -8.63 5.03 11.60
N PHE A 171 -8.05 4.43 12.62
CA PHE A 171 -6.60 4.16 12.61
C PHE A 171 -6.33 2.67 12.75
N VAL A 172 -5.25 2.25 12.11
CA VAL A 172 -4.69 0.92 12.31
C VAL A 172 -4.22 0.78 13.77
N ASP A 173 -4.37 -0.39 14.36
CA ASP A 173 -4.15 -0.66 15.79
C ASP A 173 -2.65 -0.69 16.22
N TYR A 174 -1.77 -0.15 15.39
CA TYR A 174 -0.35 0.09 15.67
C TYR A 174 0.19 1.26 14.82
N ALA A 175 1.32 1.85 15.23
CA ALA A 175 1.96 2.96 14.54
C ALA A 175 3.36 2.58 14.05
N MET A 176 3.72 3.00 12.81
CA MET A 176 5.00 2.68 12.18
C MET A 176 5.95 3.88 12.04
N HIS A 177 5.42 5.10 12.14
CA HIS A 177 6.17 6.32 11.84
C HIS A 177 6.46 7.15 13.11
N ASP A 178 6.79 6.47 14.21
CA ASP A 178 7.20 7.07 15.46
C ASP A 178 6.08 7.84 16.19
N LYS A 179 6.47 8.53 17.27
CA LYS A 179 5.55 9.29 18.13
C LYS A 179 4.76 10.38 17.38
N LYS A 180 5.33 10.96 16.33
CA LYS A 180 4.62 11.95 15.49
C LYS A 180 3.31 11.42 14.90
N GLU A 181 3.29 10.15 14.49
CA GLU A 181 2.10 9.50 13.96
C GLU A 181 1.06 9.28 15.06
N ILE A 182 1.49 8.82 16.21
CA ILE A 182 0.62 8.64 17.39
C ILE A 182 -0.01 9.97 17.81
N ASP A 183 0.79 11.02 17.90
CA ASP A 183 0.32 12.35 18.29
C ASP A 183 -0.68 12.91 17.27
N GLU A 184 -0.45 12.65 15.99
CA GLU A 184 -1.36 13.08 14.93
C GLU A 184 -2.66 12.29 14.93
N GLN A 185 -2.60 10.97 15.04
CA GLN A 185 -3.79 10.12 15.09
C GLN A 185 -4.68 10.45 16.32
N LEU A 186 -4.08 10.74 17.46
CA LEU A 186 -4.82 11.25 18.64
C LEU A 186 -5.52 12.57 18.35
N ARG A 187 -4.84 13.46 17.64
CA ARG A 187 -5.38 14.77 17.24
C ARG A 187 -6.55 14.63 16.30
N GLU A 188 -6.39 13.87 15.22
CA GLU A 188 -7.43 13.63 14.22
C GLU A 188 -8.65 12.92 14.84
N TYR A 189 -8.43 11.93 15.69
CA TYR A 189 -9.49 11.28 16.48
C TYR A 189 -10.28 12.30 17.28
N CYS A 190 -9.60 13.20 18.00
CA CYS A 190 -10.23 14.19 18.84
C CYS A 190 -10.88 15.34 18.07
N ILE A 191 -10.34 15.71 16.90
CA ILE A 191 -11.03 16.65 15.99
C ILE A 191 -12.31 16.02 15.49
N GLN A 192 -12.27 14.78 14.99
CA GLN A 192 -13.45 14.07 14.53
C GLN A 192 -14.53 13.95 15.61
N LYS A 193 -14.13 13.68 16.84
CA LYS A 193 -15.03 13.49 17.96
C LYS A 193 -15.67 14.78 18.50
N GLU A 194 -14.88 15.83 18.64
CA GLU A 194 -15.31 17.05 19.35
C GLU A 194 -15.66 18.21 18.38
N GLN A 195 -15.18 18.18 17.15
CA GLN A 195 -15.35 19.23 16.14
C GLN A 195 -15.46 18.60 14.73
N PRO A 196 -16.39 17.65 14.51
CA PRO A 196 -16.46 16.85 13.27
C PRO A 196 -16.59 17.71 12.02
N GLU A 197 -17.23 18.87 12.10
CA GLU A 197 -17.41 19.79 10.98
C GLU A 197 -16.08 20.40 10.48
N LYS A 198 -15.01 20.28 11.26
CA LYS A 198 -13.68 20.78 10.93
C LYS A 198 -12.73 19.70 10.40
N LEU A 199 -13.08 18.43 10.57
CA LEU A 199 -12.18 17.32 10.22
C LEU A 199 -11.70 17.39 8.78
N ILE A 200 -12.61 17.54 7.84
CA ILE A 200 -12.27 17.53 6.39
C ILE A 200 -11.34 18.68 6.02
N SER A 201 -11.60 19.88 6.55
CA SER A 201 -10.72 21.04 6.32
C SER A 201 -9.36 20.87 6.98
N TYR A 202 -9.32 20.23 8.16
CA TYR A 202 -8.06 19.92 8.83
C TYR A 202 -7.22 18.92 8.03
N LEU A 203 -7.84 17.83 7.55
CA LEU A 203 -7.17 16.83 6.73
C LEU A 203 -6.65 17.43 5.41
N ASP A 204 -7.42 18.28 4.73
CA ASP A 204 -6.95 18.97 3.52
C ASP A 204 -5.65 19.75 3.79
N CYS A 205 -5.61 20.55 4.85
CA CYS A 205 -4.42 21.31 5.24
C CYS A 205 -3.25 20.38 5.64
N PHE A 206 -3.52 19.38 6.47
CA PHE A 206 -2.48 18.48 6.98
C PHE A 206 -1.85 17.63 5.88
N LEU A 207 -2.66 17.11 4.95
CA LEU A 207 -2.18 16.33 3.81
C LEU A 207 -1.33 17.15 2.85
N GLU A 208 -1.54 18.47 2.77
CA GLU A 208 -0.72 19.37 1.95
C GLU A 208 0.59 19.76 2.65
N SER A 209 0.52 20.17 3.94
CA SER A 209 1.64 20.80 4.64
C SER A 209 2.42 19.89 5.58
N SER A 210 1.81 18.81 6.09
CA SER A 210 2.27 18.00 7.23
C SER A 210 2.52 18.81 8.52
N ASN A 211 1.92 19.99 8.63
CA ASN A 211 2.10 20.91 9.75
C ASN A 211 0.82 21.02 10.59
N SER A 212 0.72 20.18 11.61
CA SER A 212 -0.47 20.09 12.46
C SER A 212 -0.79 21.39 13.20
N GLU A 213 0.22 22.13 13.66
CA GLU A 213 0.01 23.38 14.44
C GLU A 213 -0.54 24.50 13.55
N GLU A 214 0.01 24.63 12.35
CA GLU A 214 -0.47 25.57 11.34
C GLU A 214 -1.91 25.26 10.96
N CYS A 215 -2.22 23.99 10.67
CA CYS A 215 -3.56 23.55 10.27
C CYS A 215 -4.60 23.72 11.38
N GLN A 216 -4.24 23.48 12.64
CA GLN A 216 -5.13 23.79 13.78
C GLN A 216 -5.50 25.27 13.81
N SER A 217 -4.50 26.14 13.59
CA SER A 217 -4.70 27.60 13.58
C SER A 217 -5.53 28.05 12.39
N GLU A 218 -5.23 27.56 11.18
CA GLU A 218 -5.91 27.93 9.93
C GLU A 218 -7.39 27.54 9.97
N VAL A 219 -7.68 26.31 10.41
CA VAL A 219 -9.05 25.78 10.50
C VAL A 219 -9.80 26.29 11.73
N GLY A 220 -9.09 26.92 12.64
CA GLY A 220 -9.67 27.44 13.88
C GLY A 220 -10.12 26.33 14.83
N ILE A 221 -9.31 25.29 14.99
CA ILE A 221 -9.55 24.21 15.95
C ILE A 221 -9.56 24.79 17.37
N ASN A 222 -10.54 24.42 18.17
CA ASN A 222 -10.56 24.77 19.60
C ASN A 222 -9.49 23.96 20.35
N SER A 223 -8.34 24.58 20.60
CA SER A 223 -7.19 23.91 21.23
C SER A 223 -7.47 23.43 22.66
N SER A 224 -8.36 24.10 23.39
CA SER A 224 -8.73 23.66 24.76
C SER A 224 -9.56 22.38 24.72
N ALA A 225 -10.56 22.31 23.85
CA ALA A 225 -11.37 21.10 23.67
C ALA A 225 -10.50 19.95 23.14
N LEU A 226 -9.65 20.23 22.14
CA LEU A 226 -8.71 19.26 21.58
C LEU A 226 -7.77 18.70 22.66
N GLY A 227 -7.08 19.54 23.42
CA GLY A 227 -6.15 19.11 24.46
C GLY A 227 -6.82 18.28 25.57
N THR A 228 -8.06 18.64 25.94
CA THR A 228 -8.85 17.87 26.90
C THR A 228 -9.18 16.47 26.35
N CYS A 229 -9.65 16.40 25.11
CA CYS A 229 -9.96 15.12 24.47
C CYS A 229 -8.71 14.25 24.31
N VAL A 230 -7.59 14.81 23.84
CA VAL A 230 -6.33 14.08 23.67
C VAL A 230 -5.89 13.45 24.98
N SER A 231 -5.90 14.23 26.09
CA SER A 231 -5.51 13.71 27.41
C SER A 231 -6.43 12.60 27.89
N GLN A 232 -7.75 12.74 27.68
CA GLN A 232 -8.72 11.71 28.05
C GLN A 232 -8.61 10.45 27.19
N ALA A 233 -8.38 10.60 25.89
CA ALA A 233 -8.20 9.48 24.98
C ALA A 233 -6.90 8.73 25.29
N ASP A 234 -5.81 9.45 25.51
CA ASP A 234 -4.52 8.88 25.90
C ASP A 234 -4.63 8.06 27.20
N GLU A 235 -5.24 8.64 28.25
CA GLU A 235 -5.48 7.94 29.52
C GLU A 235 -6.39 6.71 29.34
N LYS A 236 -7.50 6.88 28.59
CA LYS A 236 -8.48 5.80 28.39
C LYS A 236 -7.91 4.59 27.67
N PHE A 237 -7.09 4.81 26.65
CA PHE A 237 -6.58 3.77 25.76
C PHE A 237 -5.11 3.40 26.05
N GLY A 238 -4.46 4.03 27.03
CA GLY A 238 -3.08 3.75 27.43
C GLY A 238 -2.02 4.06 26.37
N ILE A 239 -2.30 5.00 25.45
CA ILE A 239 -1.49 5.18 24.21
C ILE A 239 -0.05 5.59 24.52
N THR A 240 0.15 6.59 25.40
CA THR A 240 1.51 7.02 25.80
C THR A 240 2.20 5.97 26.68
N GLU A 241 1.46 5.24 27.51
CA GLU A 241 1.98 4.14 28.32
C GLU A 241 2.51 3.02 27.42
N ASP A 242 1.71 2.56 26.47
CA ASP A 242 2.10 1.54 25.49
C ASP A 242 3.26 1.99 24.60
N TYR A 243 3.31 3.28 24.21
CA TYR A 243 4.45 3.80 23.47
C TYR A 243 5.75 3.72 24.25
N ASN A 244 5.72 3.98 25.55
CA ASN A 244 6.90 3.96 26.42
C ASN A 244 7.31 2.55 26.86
N ASP A 245 6.37 1.61 26.92
CA ASP A 245 6.63 0.22 27.26
C ASP A 245 6.79 -0.67 26.02
N LYS A 246 8.04 -0.81 25.57
CA LYS A 246 8.35 -1.64 24.40
C LYS A 246 7.96 -3.12 24.55
N SER A 247 7.61 -3.59 25.73
CA SER A 247 7.15 -4.98 25.94
C SER A 247 5.72 -5.19 25.44
N THR A 248 4.93 -4.12 25.26
CA THR A 248 3.57 -4.17 24.71
C THR A 248 3.55 -4.03 23.19
N TRP A 249 4.69 -3.72 22.56
CA TRP A 249 4.76 -3.46 21.13
C TRP A 249 4.50 -4.70 20.28
N ARG A 250 3.82 -4.51 19.16
CA ARG A 250 3.67 -5.51 18.11
C ARG A 250 4.97 -5.63 17.31
N GLY A 251 5.85 -6.56 17.69
CA GLY A 251 7.17 -6.64 17.09
C GLY A 251 7.98 -5.37 17.34
N SER A 252 8.12 -4.51 16.33
CA SER A 252 8.88 -3.26 16.42
C SER A 252 8.00 -2.01 16.56
N PHE A 253 6.67 -2.16 16.68
CA PHE A 253 5.72 -1.06 16.57
C PHE A 253 4.84 -0.93 17.81
N PRO A 254 4.67 0.30 18.36
CA PRO A 254 3.76 0.56 19.46
C PRO A 254 2.31 0.35 19.04
N SER A 255 1.48 -0.11 19.99
CA SER A 255 0.04 -0.24 19.81
C SER A 255 -0.64 1.13 19.73
N PHE A 256 -1.76 1.18 18.98
CA PHE A 256 -2.68 2.31 18.94
C PHE A 256 -4.11 1.80 19.06
N ALA A 257 -4.58 1.62 20.30
CA ALA A 257 -5.72 0.76 20.62
C ALA A 257 -7.11 1.40 20.41
N ILE A 258 -7.23 2.63 19.89
CA ILE A 258 -8.51 3.36 19.82
C ILE A 258 -9.57 2.57 19.04
N TYR A 259 -9.21 1.94 17.94
CA TYR A 259 -10.11 1.14 17.10
C TYR A 259 -9.69 -0.33 17.02
N ALA A 260 -9.10 -0.87 18.10
CA ALA A 260 -8.57 -2.24 18.09
C ALA A 260 -9.65 -3.30 17.82
N GLU A 261 -10.86 -3.10 18.34
CA GLU A 261 -11.98 -4.03 18.14
C GLU A 261 -12.39 -4.08 16.67
N GLU A 262 -12.54 -2.91 16.02
CA GLU A 262 -12.91 -2.83 14.61
C GLU A 262 -11.77 -3.30 13.69
N ASN A 263 -10.51 -3.05 14.06
CA ASN A 263 -9.37 -3.62 13.34
C ASN A 263 -9.42 -5.15 13.33
N GLN A 264 -9.76 -5.76 14.47
CA GLN A 264 -9.93 -7.20 14.58
C GLN A 264 -11.15 -7.69 13.80
N GLU A 265 -12.31 -7.02 13.93
CA GLU A 265 -13.55 -7.39 13.26
C GLU A 265 -13.40 -7.41 11.75
N TYR A 266 -12.79 -6.39 11.16
CA TYR A 266 -12.62 -6.27 9.72
C TYR A 266 -11.32 -6.87 9.19
N GLY A 267 -10.49 -7.45 10.06
CA GLY A 267 -9.19 -8.01 9.67
C GLY A 267 -8.26 -6.96 9.07
N ILE A 268 -8.22 -5.76 9.69
CA ILE A 268 -7.32 -4.69 9.27
C ILE A 268 -5.91 -5.02 9.74
N SER A 269 -4.96 -5.08 8.83
CA SER A 269 -3.57 -5.43 9.12
C SER A 269 -2.56 -4.38 8.64
N GLY A 270 -3.03 -3.32 7.99
CA GLY A 270 -2.15 -2.27 7.45
C GLY A 270 -2.92 -1.07 6.90
N SER A 271 -2.18 -0.04 6.51
CA SER A 271 -2.68 1.25 6.00
C SER A 271 -2.42 1.37 4.50
N PRO A 272 -3.39 1.82 3.70
CA PRO A 272 -4.80 2.07 4.04
C PRO A 272 -5.67 0.82 3.94
N ALA A 273 -6.84 0.83 4.61
CA ALA A 273 -7.92 -0.10 4.37
C ALA A 273 -9.27 0.63 4.35
N LEU A 274 -10.13 0.28 3.40
CA LEU A 274 -11.47 0.87 3.24
C LEU A 274 -12.53 -0.15 3.62
N VAL A 275 -13.47 0.25 4.46
CA VAL A 275 -14.64 -0.54 4.84
C VAL A 275 -15.89 0.25 4.46
N VAL A 276 -16.82 -0.36 3.74
CA VAL A 276 -18.09 0.24 3.37
C VAL A 276 -19.22 -0.68 3.81
N ASN A 277 -20.16 -0.18 4.60
CA ASN A 277 -21.26 -0.96 5.18
C ASN A 277 -20.78 -2.25 5.87
N GLY A 278 -19.68 -2.19 6.63
CA GLY A 278 -19.09 -3.32 7.33
C GLY A 278 -18.35 -4.32 6.44
N GLN A 279 -18.16 -4.02 5.16
CA GLN A 279 -17.43 -4.87 4.22
C GLN A 279 -16.09 -4.23 3.86
N LYS A 280 -14.97 -4.90 4.15
CA LYS A 280 -13.63 -4.48 3.71
C LYS A 280 -13.52 -4.59 2.19
N ILE A 281 -13.15 -3.51 1.55
CA ILE A 281 -13.12 -3.36 0.09
C ILE A 281 -11.72 -2.97 -0.39
N GLN A 282 -11.30 -3.56 -1.49
CA GLN A 282 -10.15 -3.09 -2.23
C GLN A 282 -10.60 -2.11 -3.31
N ALA A 283 -10.29 -0.82 -3.15
CA ALA A 283 -10.59 0.21 -4.13
C ALA A 283 -9.29 0.80 -4.70
N GLN A 284 -9.33 1.23 -5.96
CA GLN A 284 -8.25 2.02 -6.53
C GLN A 284 -8.16 3.36 -5.80
N ARG A 285 -6.94 3.87 -5.60
CA ARG A 285 -6.70 5.11 -4.84
C ARG A 285 -6.86 6.34 -5.71
N ASN A 286 -7.99 6.44 -6.43
CA ASN A 286 -8.40 7.63 -7.16
C ASN A 286 -9.85 7.99 -6.83
N PRO A 287 -10.21 9.29 -6.87
CA PRO A 287 -11.53 9.75 -6.45
C PRO A 287 -12.69 9.09 -7.19
N ALA A 288 -12.61 8.93 -8.51
CA ALA A 288 -13.69 8.33 -9.30
C ALA A 288 -13.98 6.89 -8.87
N SER A 289 -12.95 6.04 -8.76
CA SER A 289 -13.13 4.63 -8.36
C SER A 289 -13.64 4.49 -6.92
N ILE A 290 -13.23 5.40 -6.02
CA ILE A 290 -13.74 5.41 -4.64
C ILE A 290 -15.21 5.85 -4.63
N LEU A 291 -15.60 6.87 -5.41
CA LEU A 291 -16.99 7.29 -5.56
C LEU A 291 -17.86 6.13 -6.04
N ASP A 292 -17.46 5.47 -7.13
CA ASP A 292 -18.18 4.31 -7.67
C ASP A 292 -18.34 3.19 -6.64
N THR A 293 -17.27 2.91 -5.88
CA THR A 293 -17.27 1.90 -4.82
C THR A 293 -18.26 2.26 -3.71
N VAL A 294 -18.19 3.47 -3.17
CA VAL A 294 -19.10 3.96 -2.11
C VAL A 294 -20.54 4.00 -2.64
N CYS A 295 -20.73 4.48 -3.85
CA CYS A 295 -22.05 4.55 -4.50
C CYS A 295 -22.64 3.18 -4.77
N SER A 296 -21.83 2.16 -4.91
CA SER A 296 -22.33 0.78 -4.95
C SER A 296 -22.94 0.32 -3.62
N GLY A 297 -22.65 0.98 -2.50
CA GLY A 297 -23.18 0.67 -1.17
C GLY A 297 -24.57 1.25 -0.87
N PHE A 298 -25.08 2.16 -1.70
CA PHE A 298 -26.42 2.71 -1.51
C PHE A 298 -27.52 1.72 -1.93
N SER A 299 -28.63 1.72 -1.18
CA SER A 299 -29.87 1.06 -1.60
C SER A 299 -30.48 1.73 -2.81
N GLU A 300 -30.51 3.08 -2.81
CA GLU A 300 -30.90 3.93 -3.93
C GLU A 300 -29.78 4.97 -4.12
N LYS A 301 -29.14 4.97 -5.28
CA LYS A 301 -28.04 5.89 -5.57
C LYS A 301 -28.54 7.32 -5.63
N PRO A 302 -27.97 8.26 -4.86
CA PRO A 302 -28.23 9.68 -4.99
C PRO A 302 -27.59 10.25 -6.27
N GLU A 303 -28.05 11.46 -6.70
CA GLU A 303 -27.54 12.13 -7.89
C GLU A 303 -26.05 12.50 -7.80
N GLU A 304 -25.55 12.68 -6.58
CA GLU A 304 -24.14 12.97 -6.32
C GLU A 304 -23.20 11.83 -6.78
N CYS A 305 -23.75 10.62 -6.95
CA CYS A 305 -23.00 9.48 -7.49
C CYS A 305 -22.65 9.61 -8.99
N ASP A 306 -23.29 10.54 -9.69
CA ASP A 306 -23.00 10.84 -11.10
C ASP A 306 -21.92 11.94 -11.24
N ALA A 307 -21.30 12.38 -10.14
CA ALA A 307 -20.26 13.39 -10.17
C ALA A 307 -19.00 12.91 -10.92
N ASP A 308 -18.47 13.77 -11.77
CA ASP A 308 -17.24 13.51 -12.51
C ASP A 308 -16.02 13.88 -11.64
N LEU A 309 -15.46 12.89 -10.97
CA LEU A 309 -14.26 13.03 -10.16
C LEU A 309 -13.02 12.52 -10.91
N SER A 310 -11.84 12.93 -10.43
CA SER A 310 -10.56 12.56 -11.04
C SER A 310 -10.34 11.04 -11.05
N THR A 311 -9.95 10.52 -12.21
CA THR A 311 -9.48 9.14 -12.38
C THR A 311 -7.99 8.97 -12.08
N SER A 312 -7.27 10.09 -11.86
CA SER A 312 -5.85 10.06 -11.50
C SER A 312 -5.67 9.85 -10.00
N SER A 313 -4.77 8.94 -9.63
CA SER A 313 -4.38 8.73 -8.24
C SER A 313 -3.52 9.89 -7.74
N PRO A 314 -3.80 10.45 -6.55
CA PRO A 314 -2.90 11.39 -5.91
C PRO A 314 -1.52 10.80 -5.63
N SER A 315 -0.50 11.65 -5.50
CA SER A 315 0.83 11.20 -5.08
C SER A 315 0.83 10.65 -3.65
N PRO A 316 1.57 9.57 -3.35
CA PRO A 316 1.81 9.14 -1.98
C PRO A 316 2.55 10.20 -1.16
N GLY A 317 2.34 10.20 0.16
CA GLY A 317 2.98 11.16 1.08
C GLY A 317 2.26 12.50 1.09
N PHE A 318 2.89 13.51 1.73
CA PHE A 318 2.37 14.86 1.86
C PHE A 318 2.66 15.72 0.63
N GLY A 319 1.91 16.82 0.50
CA GLY A 319 2.04 17.77 -0.61
C GLY A 319 1.12 17.47 -1.79
N SER A 320 1.01 18.45 -2.69
CA SER A 320 0.22 18.33 -3.92
C SER A 320 0.88 17.39 -4.94
N SER A 321 0.08 16.87 -5.86
CA SER A 321 0.46 15.89 -6.89
C SER A 321 1.61 16.33 -7.81
N ASN A 322 2.06 17.59 -7.72
CA ASN A 322 3.13 18.16 -8.55
C ASN A 322 4.49 18.29 -7.87
N SER A 323 4.62 17.99 -6.58
CA SER A 323 5.91 17.99 -5.89
C SER A 323 6.48 16.57 -5.80
N GLY A 324 7.14 16.15 -6.87
CA GLY A 324 7.89 14.90 -6.88
C GLY A 324 9.05 14.94 -5.90
N GLY A 325 9.11 14.02 -4.95
CA GLY A 325 10.30 13.77 -4.16
C GLY A 325 10.07 13.42 -2.69
N GLY A 326 9.28 12.41 -2.39
CA GLY A 326 9.30 11.78 -1.08
C GLY A 326 9.67 10.31 -1.24
N SER A 327 10.70 9.84 -0.54
CA SER A 327 11.08 8.42 -0.51
C SER A 327 9.89 7.57 -0.08
N ALA A 328 9.43 6.71 -0.98
CA ALA A 328 8.36 5.76 -0.68
C ALA A 328 8.83 4.77 0.38
N GLY A 329 8.36 4.95 1.61
CA GLY A 329 8.42 3.92 2.64
C GLY A 329 7.27 2.94 2.45
N SER A 330 7.54 1.67 2.55
CA SER A 330 6.50 0.63 2.53
C SER A 330 5.80 0.60 3.88
N CYS A 331 4.47 0.63 3.90
CA CYS A 331 3.65 0.45 5.09
C CYS A 331 2.94 -0.90 5.02
N GLY A 332 3.34 -1.85 5.87
CA GLY A 332 2.66 -3.13 6.08
C GLY A 332 3.38 -4.32 5.57
#